data_faf18cc4e626385632b1c9291f59b513
#
_entry.id   faf18cc4e626385632b1c9291f59b513
#
_cell.length_a   1.000
_cell.length_b   1.000
_cell.length_c   1.000
_cell.angle_alpha   90.00
_cell.angle_beta   90.00
_cell.angle_gamma   90.00
#
_symmetry.space_group_name_H-M   'P 1'
#
loop_
_entity.id
_entity.type
_entity.pdbx_description
1 polymer ?
#
loop_
_entity_poly.entity_id
_entity_poly.type
_entity_poly.pdbx_seq_one_letter_code
_entity_poly.pdbx_strand_id
1 'polypeptide(L)'
;MKAYMYSSVALAVTISLLTGCGGGSGSSNNPPVVTTPTTPGTSEPEWEAGVFEPQSQYIAKCETPRSGVDPYTGNPYPDTQGTAMDEKLWLRSWTNDTYLWYDEVEDNDPENYSVLRYFDQLKTTELTPSGTPKDNFHFSQNTAEYNELSQSGISSGYG
;
A
#
# COMPACT_ATOMS: atom_id res chain seq x y z
N MET A 1 -45.43 15.26 -24.60
CA MET A 1 -45.20 14.02 -23.85
C MET A 1 -44.75 12.97 -24.88
N LYS A 2 -43.49 12.63 -24.90
CA LYS A 2 -42.92 11.54 -25.76
C LYS A 2 -42.33 10.48 -24.80
N ALA A 3 -42.92 9.30 -24.81
CA ALA A 3 -42.51 8.14 -24.09
C ALA A 3 -41.38 7.42 -24.88
N TYR A 4 -40.25 7.18 -24.24
CA TYR A 4 -39.17 6.34 -24.79
C TYR A 4 -39.26 4.95 -24.18
N MET A 5 -39.54 3.95 -24.99
CA MET A 5 -39.51 2.54 -24.66
C MET A 5 -38.04 2.05 -24.71
N TYR A 6 -37.51 1.56 -23.62
CA TYR A 6 -36.22 0.85 -23.61
C TYR A 6 -36.46 -0.65 -23.83
N SER A 7 -35.92 -1.16 -24.92
CA SER A 7 -35.92 -2.58 -25.27
C SER A 7 -34.78 -3.29 -24.56
N SER A 8 -35.10 -4.24 -23.70
CA SER A 8 -34.13 -5.07 -23.00
C SER A 8 -33.69 -6.20 -23.90
N VAL A 9 -32.42 -6.22 -24.32
CA VAL A 9 -31.77 -7.34 -25.01
C VAL A 9 -31.13 -8.24 -23.96
N ALA A 10 -31.70 -9.41 -23.77
CA ALA A 10 -31.11 -10.48 -22.92
C ALA A 10 -30.09 -11.25 -23.75
N LEU A 11 -28.82 -11.18 -23.39
CA LEU A 11 -27.73 -11.97 -23.99
C LEU A 11 -27.55 -13.27 -23.18
N ALA A 12 -27.97 -14.41 -23.76
CA ALA A 12 -27.74 -15.73 -23.18
C ALA A 12 -26.35 -16.20 -23.55
N VAL A 13 -25.49 -16.39 -22.53
CA VAL A 13 -24.16 -17.01 -22.70
C VAL A 13 -24.28 -18.50 -22.42
N THR A 14 -24.13 -19.31 -23.45
CA THR A 14 -24.05 -20.78 -23.35
C THR A 14 -22.62 -21.22 -23.04
N ILE A 15 -22.44 -21.84 -21.87
CA ILE A 15 -21.16 -22.44 -21.47
C ILE A 15 -21.11 -23.85 -22.01
N SER A 16 -20.19 -24.10 -22.94
CA SER A 16 -19.90 -25.47 -23.48
C SER A 16 -18.86 -26.13 -22.60
N LEU A 17 -19.28 -27.23 -21.92
CA LEU A 17 -18.40 -28.14 -21.18
C LEU A 17 -17.70 -29.07 -22.16
N LEU A 18 -16.40 -28.96 -22.32
CA LEU A 18 -15.56 -29.95 -23.01
C LEU A 18 -14.99 -30.94 -21.98
N THR A 19 -15.58 -32.12 -21.94
CA THR A 19 -15.01 -33.31 -21.25
C THR A 19 -14.02 -33.95 -22.20
N GLY A 20 -12.73 -33.79 -21.95
CA GLY A 20 -11.65 -34.49 -22.61
C GLY A 20 -11.13 -35.64 -21.72
N CYS A 21 -11.53 -36.84 -21.98
CA CYS A 21 -10.95 -38.06 -21.40
C CYS A 21 -9.83 -38.56 -22.33
N GLY A 22 -8.60 -38.63 -21.82
CA GLY A 22 -7.45 -39.17 -22.52
C GLY A 22 -6.53 -39.92 -21.56
N GLY A 23 -6.66 -41.24 -21.50
CA GLY A 23 -5.77 -42.09 -20.72
C GLY A 23 -4.41 -42.27 -21.39
N GLY A 24 -3.36 -42.35 -20.59
CA GLY A 24 -2.01 -42.70 -20.99
C GLY A 24 -1.23 -43.21 -19.79
N SER A 25 -1.07 -44.56 -19.73
CA SER A 25 -0.23 -45.24 -18.75
C SER A 25 1.24 -44.93 -19.00
N GLY A 26 1.93 -44.34 -18.02
CA GLY A 26 3.37 -44.18 -17.99
C GLY A 26 3.85 -44.26 -16.55
N SER A 27 4.43 -45.38 -16.18
CA SER A 27 5.03 -45.65 -14.87
C SER A 27 6.32 -44.85 -14.75
N SER A 28 6.37 -43.85 -13.87
CA SER A 28 7.60 -43.20 -13.45
C SER A 28 7.48 -42.87 -11.97
N ASN A 29 8.35 -43.49 -11.17
CA ASN A 29 8.47 -43.29 -9.74
C ASN A 29 9.13 -41.94 -9.45
N ASN A 30 8.33 -40.89 -9.41
CA ASN A 30 8.68 -39.61 -8.76
C ASN A 30 7.68 -39.35 -7.65
N PRO A 31 8.14 -38.88 -6.46
CA PRO A 31 7.21 -38.47 -5.39
C PRO A 31 6.32 -37.35 -5.90
N PRO A 32 5.06 -37.25 -5.42
CA PRO A 32 4.15 -36.18 -5.85
C PRO A 32 4.73 -34.85 -5.44
N VAL A 33 5.02 -34.03 -6.44
CA VAL A 33 5.25 -32.58 -6.22
C VAL A 33 3.92 -32.06 -5.72
N VAL A 34 3.87 -31.74 -4.45
CA VAL A 34 2.77 -30.94 -3.85
C VAL A 34 2.84 -29.57 -4.48
N THR A 35 2.13 -29.37 -5.57
CA THR A 35 1.85 -28.04 -6.07
C THR A 35 0.88 -27.39 -5.09
N THR A 36 1.40 -26.63 -4.15
CA THR A 36 0.61 -25.66 -3.39
C THR A 36 -0.13 -24.80 -4.41
N PRO A 37 -1.47 -24.62 -4.30
CA PRO A 37 -2.16 -23.68 -5.17
C PRO A 37 -1.52 -22.31 -4.97
N THR A 38 -0.79 -21.83 -5.97
CA THR A 38 -0.33 -20.46 -6.03
C THR A 38 -1.59 -19.60 -6.12
N THR A 39 -1.99 -19.01 -5.03
CA THR A 39 -2.90 -17.87 -5.02
C THR A 39 -2.36 -16.89 -6.07
N PRO A 40 -3.19 -16.27 -6.93
CA PRO A 40 -2.72 -15.24 -7.84
C PRO A 40 -2.00 -14.18 -6.98
N GLY A 41 -0.68 -14.28 -6.96
CA GLY A 41 0.14 -13.40 -6.15
C GLY A 41 0.01 -12.01 -6.73
N THR A 42 -0.48 -11.08 -5.95
CA THR A 42 -0.08 -9.69 -6.09
C THR A 42 1.44 -9.73 -5.96
N SER A 43 2.16 -9.60 -7.07
CA SER A 43 3.62 -9.47 -7.02
C SER A 43 3.91 -8.26 -6.15
N GLU A 44 4.73 -8.45 -5.11
CA GLU A 44 5.18 -7.36 -4.27
C GLU A 44 5.88 -6.33 -5.18
N PRO A 45 5.60 -5.03 -5.02
CA PRO A 45 6.25 -4.03 -5.84
C PRO A 45 7.75 -4.04 -5.55
N GLU A 46 8.57 -3.88 -6.60
CA GLU A 46 10.01 -3.86 -6.51
C GLU A 46 10.53 -2.42 -6.38
N TRP A 47 11.57 -2.24 -5.59
CA TRP A 47 12.30 -0.99 -5.50
C TRP A 47 13.42 -0.94 -6.55
N GLU A 48 13.60 0.23 -7.16
CA GLU A 48 14.73 0.53 -8.04
C GLU A 48 15.33 1.89 -7.64
N ALA A 49 16.65 1.92 -7.46
CA ALA A 49 17.37 3.12 -7.05
C ALA A 49 17.20 4.26 -8.07
N GLY A 50 16.79 5.42 -7.59
CA GLY A 50 16.59 6.61 -8.42
C GLY A 50 15.30 6.61 -9.26
N VAL A 51 14.49 5.55 -9.21
CA VAL A 51 13.19 5.47 -9.89
C VAL A 51 12.08 5.70 -8.89
N PHE A 52 11.35 6.79 -9.02
CA PHE A 52 10.23 7.17 -8.14
C PHE A 52 8.92 7.04 -8.89
N GLU A 53 8.22 5.95 -8.64
CA GLU A 53 6.88 5.76 -9.18
C GLU A 53 5.88 6.72 -8.52
N PRO A 54 4.81 7.14 -9.21
CA PRO A 54 3.81 8.03 -8.63
C PRO A 54 3.21 7.45 -7.35
N GLN A 55 3.16 8.25 -6.26
CA GLN A 55 2.60 7.84 -4.97
C GLN A 55 1.16 7.27 -5.08
N SER A 56 0.40 7.69 -6.10
CA SER A 56 -0.96 7.22 -6.35
C SER A 56 -1.06 5.72 -6.63
N GLN A 57 0.03 5.06 -7.02
CA GLN A 57 0.08 3.60 -7.22
C GLN A 57 0.00 2.83 -5.91
N TYR A 58 0.41 3.44 -4.81
CA TYR A 58 0.55 2.82 -3.50
C TYR A 58 -0.48 3.32 -2.48
N ILE A 59 -1.25 4.35 -2.82
CA ILE A 59 -2.20 4.98 -1.90
C ILE A 59 -3.22 3.99 -1.35
N ALA A 60 -3.43 4.02 -0.05
CA ALA A 60 -4.33 3.16 0.71
C ALA A 60 -4.02 1.65 0.66
N LYS A 61 -2.88 1.24 0.10
CA LYS A 61 -2.41 -0.14 0.17
C LYS A 61 -1.68 -0.36 1.49
N CYS A 62 -2.26 -1.18 2.37
CA CYS A 62 -1.76 -1.42 3.71
C CYS A 62 -1.46 -2.92 3.92
N GLU A 63 -0.35 -3.24 4.60
CA GLU A 63 -0.05 -4.61 5.03
C GLU A 63 -1.16 -5.15 5.95
N THR A 64 -1.68 -4.27 6.82
CA THR A 64 -2.79 -4.57 7.72
C THR A 64 -3.90 -3.54 7.53
N PRO A 65 -4.79 -3.73 6.54
CA PRO A 65 -5.87 -2.79 6.27
C PRO A 65 -6.82 -2.65 7.44
N ARG A 66 -7.20 -1.42 7.77
CA ARG A 66 -8.28 -1.16 8.71
C ARG A 66 -9.61 -1.56 8.07
N SER A 67 -10.57 -2.00 8.85
CA SER A 67 -11.89 -2.39 8.40
C SER A 67 -12.98 -1.63 9.15
N GLY A 68 -14.19 -1.58 8.57
CA GLY A 68 -15.32 -0.89 9.15
C GLY A 68 -15.34 0.60 8.83
N VAL A 69 -15.88 1.38 9.75
CA VAL A 69 -16.11 2.82 9.61
C VAL A 69 -15.15 3.58 10.51
N ASP A 70 -14.51 4.58 9.97
CA ASP A 70 -13.70 5.52 10.73
C ASP A 70 -14.59 6.32 11.67
N PRO A 71 -14.39 6.22 12.99
CA PRO A 71 -15.24 6.88 13.98
C PRO A 71 -15.19 8.41 13.92
N TYR A 72 -14.17 8.98 13.30
CA TYR A 72 -13.96 10.42 13.23
C TYR A 72 -14.60 11.04 11.99
N THR A 73 -14.58 10.32 10.86
CA THR A 73 -15.14 10.82 9.59
C THR A 73 -16.52 10.26 9.28
N GLY A 74 -16.89 9.12 9.90
CA GLY A 74 -18.14 8.40 9.61
C GLY A 74 -18.13 7.66 8.27
N ASN A 75 -16.97 7.59 7.57
CA ASN A 75 -16.82 6.91 6.30
C ASN A 75 -16.10 5.56 6.46
N PRO A 76 -16.33 4.60 5.58
CA PRO A 76 -15.49 3.40 5.52
C PRO A 76 -14.01 3.76 5.35
N TYR A 77 -13.12 2.99 5.99
CA TYR A 77 -11.69 3.13 5.73
C TYR A 77 -11.40 2.83 4.25
N PRO A 78 -10.55 3.65 3.58
CA PRO A 78 -10.21 3.44 2.17
C PRO A 78 -9.18 2.33 1.98
N ASP A 79 -8.69 1.72 3.05
CA ASP A 79 -7.57 0.79 3.03
C ASP A 79 -7.88 -0.46 2.20
N THR A 80 -6.93 -0.86 1.39
CA THR A 80 -6.94 -2.09 0.60
C THR A 80 -5.76 -2.97 0.99
N GLN A 81 -5.86 -4.29 0.73
CA GLN A 81 -4.75 -5.19 1.00
C GLN A 81 -3.55 -4.83 0.13
N GLY A 82 -2.45 -4.55 0.75
CA GLY A 82 -1.13 -4.33 0.19
C GLY A 82 -0.08 -5.09 0.99
N THR A 83 1.15 -4.63 0.92
CA THR A 83 2.34 -5.15 1.61
C THR A 83 3.04 -4.03 2.36
N ALA A 84 3.95 -4.39 3.27
CA ALA A 84 4.84 -3.42 3.91
C ALA A 84 5.71 -2.66 2.86
N MET A 85 5.99 -3.29 1.72
CA MET A 85 6.71 -2.64 0.62
C MET A 85 5.85 -1.56 -0.04
N ASP A 86 4.54 -1.80 -0.27
CA ASP A 86 3.62 -0.76 -0.78
C ASP A 86 3.61 0.48 0.14
N GLU A 87 3.56 0.28 1.46
CA GLU A 87 3.60 1.39 2.44
C GLU A 87 4.93 2.16 2.38
N LYS A 88 6.06 1.46 2.30
CA LYS A 88 7.39 2.07 2.21
C LYS A 88 7.57 2.83 0.90
N LEU A 89 7.15 2.26 -0.23
CA LEU A 89 7.24 2.92 -1.52
C LEU A 89 6.28 4.11 -1.62
N TRP A 90 5.13 4.06 -0.96
CA TRP A 90 4.27 5.24 -0.81
C TRP A 90 4.97 6.36 -0.06
N LEU A 91 5.56 6.06 1.11
CA LEU A 91 6.33 7.04 1.91
C LEU A 91 7.47 7.67 1.10
N ARG A 92 8.22 6.84 0.37
CA ARG A 92 9.35 7.27 -0.47
C ARG A 92 8.90 8.24 -1.57
N SER A 93 7.87 7.85 -2.33
CA SER A 93 7.36 8.68 -3.42
C SER A 93 6.72 9.97 -2.89
N TRP A 94 5.97 9.88 -1.80
CA TRP A 94 5.37 11.05 -1.16
C TRP A 94 6.43 12.02 -0.63
N THR A 95 7.50 11.52 -0.02
CA THR A 95 8.64 12.34 0.42
C THR A 95 9.32 13.03 -0.77
N ASN A 96 9.61 12.29 -1.84
CA ASN A 96 10.21 12.86 -3.05
C ASN A 96 9.34 13.96 -3.67
N ASP A 97 8.00 13.82 -3.61
CA ASP A 97 7.07 14.79 -4.19
C ASP A 97 6.84 16.03 -3.32
N THR A 98 6.94 15.91 -1.99
CA THR A 98 6.42 16.92 -1.07
C THR A 98 7.42 17.45 -0.05
N TYR A 99 8.50 16.75 0.21
CA TYR A 99 9.47 17.13 1.23
C TYR A 99 10.36 18.27 0.76
N LEU A 100 10.56 19.28 1.61
CA LEU A 100 11.30 20.49 1.27
C LEU A 100 12.75 20.23 0.84
N TRP A 101 13.38 19.25 1.45
CA TRP A 101 14.79 18.88 1.19
C TRP A 101 14.87 17.47 0.56
N TYR A 102 13.98 17.16 -0.38
CA TYR A 102 13.90 15.85 -1.02
C TYR A 102 15.20 15.43 -1.72
N ASP A 103 15.95 16.39 -2.25
CA ASP A 103 17.23 16.21 -2.92
C ASP A 103 18.41 15.94 -1.96
N GLU A 104 18.21 16.11 -0.66
CA GLU A 104 19.18 15.78 0.39
C GLU A 104 18.88 14.41 1.05
N VAL A 105 17.79 13.75 0.68
CA VAL A 105 17.42 12.43 1.21
C VAL A 105 18.15 11.34 0.45
N GLU A 106 18.84 10.46 1.19
CA GLU A 106 19.48 9.29 0.60
C GLU A 106 18.42 8.26 0.17
N ASP A 107 18.50 7.78 -1.08
CA ASP A 107 17.57 6.79 -1.63
C ASP A 107 17.96 5.37 -1.19
N ASN A 108 17.71 5.08 0.06
CA ASN A 108 17.97 3.78 0.69
C ASN A 108 16.99 2.71 0.26
N ASP A 109 17.49 1.46 0.11
CA ASP A 109 16.66 0.30 -0.19
C ASP A 109 15.66 0.02 0.96
N PRO A 110 14.34 0.12 0.71
CA PRO A 110 13.31 -0.09 1.72
C PRO A 110 13.25 -1.52 2.29
N GLU A 111 13.82 -2.52 1.62
CA GLU A 111 13.83 -3.90 2.13
C GLU A 111 14.58 -4.02 3.46
N ASN A 112 15.56 -3.16 3.68
CA ASN A 112 16.40 -3.19 4.87
C ASN A 112 15.74 -2.62 6.14
N TYR A 113 14.49 -2.12 6.05
CA TYR A 113 13.84 -1.39 7.13
C TYR A 113 12.41 -1.86 7.36
N SER A 114 11.93 -1.75 8.61
CA SER A 114 10.48 -1.72 8.87
C SER A 114 9.89 -0.39 8.37
N VAL A 115 8.56 -0.31 8.20
CA VAL A 115 7.88 0.90 7.69
C VAL A 115 8.26 2.15 8.49
N LEU A 116 8.19 2.08 9.84
CA LEU A 116 8.53 3.23 10.69
C LEU A 116 10.03 3.58 10.63
N ARG A 117 10.91 2.56 10.56
CA ARG A 117 12.34 2.81 10.41
C ARG A 117 12.70 3.39 9.05
N TYR A 118 11.97 2.98 8.01
CA TYR A 118 12.14 3.56 6.69
C TYR A 118 11.70 5.03 6.66
N PHE A 119 10.58 5.36 7.30
CA PHE A 119 10.16 6.74 7.47
C PHE A 119 11.26 7.61 8.12
N ASP A 120 11.94 7.10 9.15
CA ASP A 120 13.05 7.80 9.79
C ASP A 120 14.24 8.08 8.85
N GLN A 121 14.40 7.31 7.76
CA GLN A 121 15.45 7.52 6.75
C GLN A 121 15.08 8.60 5.72
N LEU A 122 13.79 8.90 5.57
CA LEU A 122 13.27 9.81 4.55
C LEU A 122 13.34 11.28 4.97
N LYS A 123 14.45 11.70 5.59
CA LYS A 123 14.69 13.09 5.99
C LYS A 123 16.14 13.48 5.78
N THR A 124 16.37 14.79 5.62
CA THR A 124 17.73 15.32 5.59
C THR A 124 18.44 15.14 6.92
N THR A 125 19.73 14.80 6.86
CA THR A 125 20.65 14.80 7.99
C THR A 125 21.52 16.04 8.06
N GLU A 126 21.35 16.96 7.11
CA GLU A 126 22.11 18.17 6.99
C GLU A 126 21.85 19.15 8.14
N LEU A 127 22.87 19.96 8.41
CA LEU A 127 22.81 20.98 9.44
C LEU A 127 22.62 22.36 8.83
N THR A 128 22.00 23.26 9.58
CA THR A 128 21.97 24.68 9.29
C THR A 128 23.37 25.29 9.46
N PRO A 129 23.64 26.50 8.95
CA PRO A 129 24.91 27.21 9.20
C PRO A 129 25.24 27.44 10.69
N SER A 130 24.23 27.38 11.57
CA SER A 130 24.40 27.46 13.02
C SER A 130 24.72 26.13 13.69
N GLY A 131 24.77 25.01 12.92
CA GLY A 131 25.08 23.67 13.43
C GLY A 131 23.89 22.94 14.05
N THR A 132 22.65 23.41 13.84
CA THR A 132 21.44 22.70 14.27
C THR A 132 20.87 21.86 13.12
N PRO A 133 20.17 20.74 13.37
CA PRO A 133 19.51 19.99 12.32
C PRO A 133 18.58 20.89 11.48
N LYS A 134 18.57 20.72 10.16
CA LYS A 134 17.63 21.43 9.28
C LYS A 134 16.20 21.02 9.58
N ASP A 135 15.97 19.70 9.70
CA ASP A 135 14.65 19.15 9.94
C ASP A 135 14.45 18.81 11.42
N ASN A 136 13.45 19.44 12.04
CA ASN A 136 12.98 19.18 13.38
C ASN A 136 11.50 18.77 13.40
N PHE A 137 10.90 18.51 12.24
CA PHE A 137 9.45 18.32 12.07
C PHE A 137 9.08 16.94 11.54
N HIS A 138 10.07 16.14 11.14
CA HIS A 138 9.88 14.80 10.63
C HIS A 138 9.67 13.81 11.79
N PHE A 139 8.42 13.59 12.15
CA PHE A 139 8.04 12.64 13.20
C PHE A 139 6.74 11.92 12.82
N SER A 140 6.53 10.75 13.40
CA SER A 140 5.28 10.00 13.32
C SER A 140 4.64 9.91 14.71
N GLN A 141 3.32 9.83 14.73
CA GLN A 141 2.56 9.62 15.96
C GLN A 141 1.41 8.65 15.74
N ASN A 142 0.85 8.13 16.80
CA ASN A 142 -0.30 7.25 16.73
C ASN A 142 -1.52 8.01 16.18
N THR A 143 -2.25 7.41 15.24
CA THR A 143 -3.42 8.03 14.60
C THR A 143 -4.50 8.40 15.61
N ALA A 144 -4.73 7.58 16.65
CA ALA A 144 -5.71 7.87 17.67
C ALA A 144 -5.32 9.12 18.48
N GLU A 145 -4.05 9.24 18.86
CA GLU A 145 -3.53 10.43 19.56
C GLU A 145 -3.61 11.69 18.69
N TYR A 146 -3.28 11.57 17.40
CA TYR A 146 -3.43 12.67 16.45
C TYR A 146 -4.88 13.14 16.35
N ASN A 147 -5.83 12.21 16.21
CA ASN A 147 -7.23 12.54 16.11
C ASN A 147 -7.77 13.17 17.40
N GLU A 148 -7.39 12.64 18.56
CA GLU A 148 -7.75 13.22 19.84
C GLU A 148 -7.23 14.66 19.98
N LEU A 149 -5.96 14.90 19.66
CA LEU A 149 -5.36 16.21 19.69
C LEU A 149 -6.00 17.18 18.69
N SER A 150 -6.26 16.72 17.47
CA SER A 150 -6.82 17.58 16.41
C SER A 150 -8.29 17.95 16.64
N GLN A 151 -9.06 17.10 17.31
CA GLN A 151 -10.50 17.33 17.56
C GLN A 151 -10.78 17.96 18.90
N SER A 152 -10.02 17.63 19.95
CA SER A 152 -10.26 18.14 21.30
C SER A 152 -9.24 19.20 21.73
N GLY A 153 -8.14 19.30 21.03
CA GLY A 153 -7.02 20.18 21.43
C GLY A 153 -6.30 19.74 22.71
N ILE A 154 -6.63 18.55 23.23
CA ILE A 154 -6.08 17.99 24.48
C ILE A 154 -5.49 16.62 24.15
N SER A 155 -4.23 16.41 24.49
CA SER A 155 -3.61 15.08 24.50
C SER A 155 -3.88 14.44 25.87
N SER A 156 -4.41 13.23 25.90
CA SER A 156 -4.71 12.47 27.14
C SER A 156 -3.49 12.12 27.98
N GLY A 157 -2.30 12.53 27.58
CA GLY A 157 -1.04 12.34 28.29
C GLY A 157 -0.52 13.56 29.08
N TYR A 158 -1.25 14.67 29.11
CA TYR A 158 -0.90 15.85 29.90
C TYR A 158 -1.75 15.90 31.18
N GLY A 159 -1.31 15.17 32.18
CA GLY A 159 -1.79 15.21 33.53
C GLY A 159 -0.61 15.22 34.49
#